data_415bcaf506c6d4bd05b8e05b102ca1a5
#
_entry.id   415bcaf506c6d4bd05b8e05b102ca1a5
#
_cell.length_a   1.000
_cell.length_b   1.000
_cell.length_c   1.000
_cell.angle_alpha   90.00
_cell.angle_beta   90.00
_cell.angle_gamma   90.00
#
_symmetry.space_group_name_H-M   'P 1'
#
loop_
_entity.id
_entity.type
_entity.pdbx_description
1 polymer ?
#
loop_
_entity_poly.entity_id
_entity_poly.type
_entity_poly.pdbx_seq_one_letter_code
_entity_poly.pdbx_strand_id
1 'polypeptide(L)'
;EENVISKLIDSIFSSDYDKNKLHVFVCADNCTDNTAAVARKAGAIVYERFNNELVGKSYAMDFLIKKIMSNPSNNNIECFFVFDSDNLVSTNYFKEMNKVFDAGYEVSTSYRQSKNFDTNWISGCSSLTFFRECSIVHHSRQKLGLGTYVSGTGYFISRRIIESLNGWNFNTMTEDIEFSAWCAINNIKISYNENAIF
;
A
#
# COMPACT_ATOMS: atom_id res chain seq x y z
N GLU A 1 2.48 -9.32 14.47
CA GLU A 1 1.35 -8.63 13.79
C GLU A 1 0.01 -9.37 13.92
N GLU A 2 -0.02 -10.52 14.65
CA GLU A 2 -1.20 -11.40 14.79
C GLU A 2 -2.46 -10.70 15.34
N ASN A 3 -2.30 -9.60 16.11
CA ASN A 3 -3.42 -8.88 16.73
C ASN A 3 -4.08 -7.83 15.81
N VAL A 4 -3.48 -7.49 14.68
CA VAL A 4 -3.92 -6.38 13.82
C VAL A 4 -4.22 -6.80 12.38
N ILE A 5 -3.48 -7.76 11.81
CA ILE A 5 -3.56 -8.13 10.40
C ILE A 5 -4.97 -8.55 9.95
N SER A 6 -5.72 -9.27 10.80
CA SER A 6 -7.09 -9.67 10.45
C SER A 6 -8.02 -8.48 10.24
N LYS A 7 -7.84 -7.41 11.02
CA LYS A 7 -8.68 -6.20 10.92
C LYS A 7 -8.48 -5.48 9.57
N LEU A 8 -7.25 -5.42 9.08
CA LEU A 8 -6.96 -4.89 7.75
C LEU A 8 -7.64 -5.74 6.69
N ILE A 9 -7.44 -7.08 6.72
CA ILE A 9 -8.01 -8.00 5.73
C ILE A 9 -9.54 -7.92 5.74
N ASP A 10 -10.16 -7.90 6.92
CA ASP A 10 -11.61 -7.75 7.08
C ASP A 10 -12.10 -6.42 6.52
N SER A 11 -11.37 -5.30 6.74
CA SER A 11 -11.74 -4.00 6.19
C SER A 11 -11.66 -3.97 4.66
N ILE A 12 -10.69 -4.66 4.06
CA ILE A 12 -10.55 -4.81 2.61
C ILE A 12 -11.75 -5.57 2.03
N PHE A 13 -12.08 -6.73 2.59
CA PHE A 13 -13.19 -7.55 2.11
C PHE A 13 -14.58 -6.99 2.46
N SER A 14 -14.66 -6.06 3.41
CA SER A 14 -15.90 -5.34 3.74
C SER A 14 -16.10 -4.07 2.91
N SER A 15 -15.16 -3.73 2.04
CA SER A 15 -15.25 -2.55 1.16
C SER A 15 -16.37 -2.71 0.11
N ASP A 16 -16.90 -1.56 -0.37
CA ASP A 16 -17.90 -1.47 -1.44
C ASP A 16 -17.21 -1.61 -2.81
N TYR A 17 -16.59 -2.76 -3.03
CA TYR A 17 -15.92 -3.12 -4.27
C TYR A 17 -16.14 -4.61 -4.59
N ASP A 18 -16.06 -4.99 -5.86
CA ASP A 18 -16.24 -6.38 -6.28
C ASP A 18 -15.16 -7.28 -5.68
N LYS A 19 -15.57 -8.16 -4.76
CA LYS A 19 -14.67 -9.08 -4.04
C LYS A 19 -13.92 -10.04 -4.97
N ASN A 20 -14.47 -10.36 -6.13
CA ASN A 20 -13.82 -11.23 -7.11
C ASN A 20 -12.63 -10.54 -7.80
N LYS A 21 -12.54 -9.21 -7.67
CA LYS A 21 -11.44 -8.40 -8.18
C LYS A 21 -10.39 -8.07 -7.11
N LEU A 22 -10.62 -8.44 -5.85
CA LEU A 22 -9.73 -8.18 -4.73
C LEU A 22 -9.01 -9.45 -4.32
N HIS A 23 -7.69 -9.45 -4.44
CA HIS A 23 -6.83 -10.51 -3.93
C HIS A 23 -5.92 -9.93 -2.86
N VAL A 24 -5.97 -10.48 -1.66
CA VAL A 24 -5.12 -10.03 -0.55
C VAL A 24 -3.94 -10.98 -0.41
N PHE A 25 -2.75 -10.46 -0.63
CA PHE A 25 -1.49 -11.18 -0.48
C PHE A 25 -0.74 -10.66 0.74
N VAL A 26 -0.25 -11.54 1.58
CA VAL A 26 0.50 -11.21 2.79
C VAL A 26 1.88 -11.88 2.73
N CYS A 27 2.93 -11.11 2.97
CA CYS A 27 4.26 -11.64 3.27
C CYS A 27 4.43 -11.68 4.79
N ALA A 28 4.47 -12.87 5.37
CA ALA A 28 4.86 -13.07 6.77
C ALA A 28 6.39 -13.19 6.82
N ASP A 29 7.08 -12.05 6.95
CA ASP A 29 8.53 -11.96 6.92
C ASP A 29 9.12 -12.14 8.32
N ASN A 30 9.89 -13.23 8.49
CA ASN A 30 10.53 -13.60 9.76
C ASN A 30 9.55 -13.64 10.97
N CYS A 31 8.26 -13.93 10.73
CA CYS A 31 7.28 -14.03 11.79
C CYS A 31 7.49 -15.30 12.63
N THR A 32 7.53 -15.12 13.97
CA THR A 32 7.61 -16.21 14.95
C THR A 32 6.29 -16.39 15.72
N ASP A 33 5.31 -15.52 15.46
CA ASP A 33 3.95 -15.53 16.03
C ASP A 33 2.94 -16.18 15.06
N ASN A 34 1.65 -16.12 15.39
CA ASN A 34 0.57 -16.69 14.57
C ASN A 34 0.13 -15.80 13.40
N THR A 35 0.88 -14.76 13.03
CA THR A 35 0.50 -13.79 11.97
C THR A 35 0.09 -14.51 10.69
N ALA A 36 0.89 -15.47 10.20
CA ALA A 36 0.58 -16.21 8.97
C ALA A 36 -0.73 -17.00 9.05
N ALA A 37 -0.98 -17.67 10.18
CA ALA A 37 -2.19 -18.46 10.39
C ALA A 37 -3.44 -17.57 10.49
N VAL A 38 -3.33 -16.44 11.20
CA VAL A 38 -4.41 -15.44 11.35
C VAL A 38 -4.76 -14.83 10.00
N ALA A 39 -3.76 -14.43 9.19
CA ALA A 39 -3.98 -13.87 7.88
C ALA A 39 -4.66 -14.85 6.91
N ARG A 40 -4.24 -16.15 6.91
CA ARG A 40 -4.91 -17.19 6.10
C ARG A 40 -6.36 -17.39 6.52
N LYS A 41 -6.63 -17.42 7.83
CA LYS A 41 -7.99 -17.56 8.37
C LYS A 41 -8.89 -16.40 7.97
N ALA A 42 -8.34 -15.19 7.85
CA ALA A 42 -9.05 -14.00 7.37
C ALA A 42 -9.24 -13.97 5.84
N GLY A 43 -8.72 -14.95 5.09
CA GLY A 43 -8.92 -15.10 3.65
C GLY A 43 -7.77 -14.61 2.77
N ALA A 44 -6.62 -14.25 3.34
CA ALA A 44 -5.46 -13.83 2.57
C ALA A 44 -4.66 -15.02 2.02
N ILE A 45 -4.00 -14.80 0.88
CA ILE A 45 -2.98 -15.68 0.31
C ILE A 45 -1.66 -15.33 0.98
N VAL A 46 -1.11 -16.23 1.80
CA VAL A 46 0.06 -15.92 2.64
C VAL A 46 1.30 -16.66 2.15
N TYR A 47 2.36 -15.89 1.94
CA TYR A 47 3.70 -16.39 1.70
C TYR A 47 4.57 -16.11 2.93
N GLU A 48 5.20 -17.14 3.45
CA GLU A 48 6.14 -17.03 4.55
C GLU A 48 7.56 -16.90 4.00
N ARG A 49 8.31 -15.95 4.56
CA ARG A 49 9.70 -15.69 4.20
C ARG A 49 10.55 -15.70 5.47
N PHE A 50 11.63 -16.45 5.45
CA PHE A 50 12.64 -16.50 6.51
C PHE A 50 14.00 -16.16 5.90
N ASN A 51 14.51 -14.99 6.22
CA ASN A 51 15.80 -14.52 5.74
C ASN A 51 16.43 -13.55 6.75
N ASN A 52 17.57 -13.91 7.30
CA ASN A 52 18.27 -13.12 8.33
C ASN A 52 19.31 -12.14 7.74
N GLU A 53 19.58 -12.22 6.44
CA GLU A 53 20.53 -11.32 5.77
C GLU A 53 19.81 -10.13 5.12
N LEU A 54 18.73 -10.40 4.37
CA LEU A 54 17.95 -9.41 3.67
C LEU A 54 16.69 -9.10 4.49
N VAL A 55 16.83 -8.34 5.55
CA VAL A 55 15.75 -7.99 6.47
C VAL A 55 15.16 -6.62 6.12
N GLY A 56 13.82 -6.51 6.15
CA GLY A 56 13.11 -5.25 5.97
C GLY A 56 11.99 -5.30 4.94
N LYS A 57 11.15 -4.29 4.98
CA LYS A 57 9.91 -4.16 4.18
C LYS A 57 10.18 -4.29 2.67
N SER A 58 11.21 -3.64 2.17
CA SER A 58 11.57 -3.66 0.74
C SER A 58 11.85 -5.06 0.24
N TYR A 59 12.63 -5.84 0.98
CA TYR A 59 12.94 -7.22 0.61
C TYR A 59 11.73 -8.14 0.70
N ALA A 60 10.86 -7.91 1.67
CA ALA A 60 9.59 -8.64 1.79
C ALA A 60 8.65 -8.31 0.62
N MET A 61 8.59 -7.03 0.22
CA MET A 61 7.83 -6.58 -0.95
C MET A 61 8.36 -7.19 -2.25
N ASP A 62 9.67 -7.15 -2.48
CA ASP A 62 10.29 -7.76 -3.68
C ASP A 62 10.01 -9.25 -3.76
N PHE A 63 10.17 -9.97 -2.64
CA PHE A 63 9.86 -11.39 -2.56
C PHE A 63 8.39 -11.67 -2.90
N LEU A 64 7.46 -10.91 -2.30
CA LEU A 64 6.02 -11.11 -2.49
C LEU A 64 5.61 -10.79 -3.94
N ILE A 65 6.07 -9.67 -4.48
CA ILE A 65 5.80 -9.26 -5.86
C ILE A 65 6.29 -10.33 -6.84
N LYS A 66 7.52 -10.83 -6.69
CA LYS A 66 8.07 -11.90 -7.55
C LYS A 66 7.24 -13.18 -7.45
N LYS A 67 6.75 -13.55 -6.27
CA LYS A 67 5.84 -14.70 -6.09
C LYS A 67 4.50 -14.50 -6.79
N ILE A 68 3.91 -13.32 -6.69
CA ILE A 68 2.64 -12.99 -7.35
C ILE A 68 2.84 -13.01 -8.87
N MET A 69 3.88 -12.36 -9.38
CA MET A 69 4.15 -12.23 -10.82
C MET A 69 4.54 -13.56 -11.47
N SER A 70 5.17 -14.48 -10.75
CA SER A 70 5.53 -15.81 -11.26
C SER A 70 4.35 -16.78 -11.39
N ASN A 71 3.19 -16.47 -10.81
CA ASN A 71 2.02 -17.32 -10.87
C ASN A 71 1.10 -16.89 -12.05
N PRO A 72 0.94 -17.73 -13.10
CA PRO A 72 0.09 -17.41 -14.25
C PRO A 72 -1.37 -17.08 -13.91
N SER A 73 -1.90 -17.61 -12.81
CA SER A 73 -3.25 -17.29 -12.34
C SER A 73 -3.45 -15.83 -11.95
N ASN A 74 -2.36 -15.11 -11.74
CA ASN A 74 -2.36 -13.69 -11.36
C ASN A 74 -2.13 -12.74 -12.53
N ASN A 75 -2.13 -13.24 -13.77
CA ASN A 75 -1.88 -12.42 -14.97
C ASN A 75 -2.94 -11.35 -15.21
N ASN A 76 -4.12 -11.50 -14.63
CA ASN A 76 -5.24 -10.55 -14.71
C ASN A 76 -5.16 -9.42 -13.64
N ILE A 77 -4.18 -9.46 -12.73
CA ILE A 77 -3.98 -8.38 -11.76
C ILE A 77 -3.38 -7.17 -12.48
N GLU A 78 -4.06 -6.04 -12.44
CA GLU A 78 -3.68 -4.81 -13.13
C GLU A 78 -3.02 -3.78 -12.19
N CYS A 79 -3.29 -3.89 -10.89
CA CYS A 79 -2.88 -2.89 -9.91
C CYS A 79 -2.53 -3.55 -8.56
N PHE A 80 -1.47 -3.07 -7.93
CA PHE A 80 -1.00 -3.54 -6.62
C PHE A 80 -1.15 -2.43 -5.59
N PHE A 81 -1.91 -2.69 -4.54
CA PHE A 81 -2.04 -1.81 -3.38
C PHE A 81 -1.08 -2.24 -2.27
N VAL A 82 -0.41 -1.29 -1.65
CA VAL A 82 0.54 -1.54 -0.57
C VAL A 82 -0.01 -0.98 0.73
N PHE A 83 -0.14 -1.85 1.74
CA PHE A 83 -0.59 -1.51 3.08
C PHE A 83 0.33 -2.10 4.14
N ASP A 84 0.52 -1.36 5.22
CA ASP A 84 1.08 -1.89 6.45
C ASP A 84 0.00 -2.69 7.20
N SER A 85 0.39 -3.71 7.95
CA SER A 85 -0.50 -4.68 8.61
C SER A 85 -1.50 -4.09 9.60
N ASP A 86 -1.21 -2.89 10.11
CA ASP A 86 -2.02 -2.17 11.10
C ASP A 86 -2.98 -1.15 10.48
N ASN A 87 -3.02 -1.02 9.15
CA ASN A 87 -3.92 -0.09 8.48
C ASN A 87 -5.38 -0.60 8.49
N LEU A 88 -6.31 0.31 8.23
CA LEU A 88 -7.70 0.02 7.93
C LEU A 88 -8.11 0.84 6.71
N VAL A 89 -8.97 0.29 5.86
CA VAL A 89 -9.46 1.02 4.68
C VAL A 89 -10.93 1.40 4.85
N SER A 90 -11.30 2.59 4.36
CA SER A 90 -12.71 3.01 4.29
C SER A 90 -13.48 2.16 3.28
N THR A 91 -14.79 2.07 3.46
CA THR A 91 -15.66 1.23 2.62
C THR A 91 -15.60 1.58 1.13
N ASN A 92 -15.38 2.85 0.78
CA ASN A 92 -15.29 3.35 -0.59
C ASN A 92 -13.85 3.36 -1.15
N TYR A 93 -12.85 2.94 -0.40
CA TYR A 93 -11.41 3.10 -0.73
C TYR A 93 -11.08 2.62 -2.15
N PHE A 94 -11.32 1.36 -2.44
CA PHE A 94 -10.95 0.78 -3.75
C PHE A 94 -11.76 1.37 -4.91
N LYS A 95 -13.02 1.75 -4.67
CA LYS A 95 -13.84 2.44 -5.66
C LYS A 95 -13.28 3.81 -6.03
N GLU A 96 -12.83 4.58 -5.03
CA GLU A 96 -12.20 5.87 -5.27
C GLU A 96 -10.83 5.74 -5.94
N MET A 97 -10.01 4.78 -5.52
CA MET A 97 -8.71 4.55 -6.13
C MET A 97 -8.83 4.00 -7.57
N ASN A 98 -9.86 3.18 -7.86
CA ASN A 98 -10.12 2.72 -9.21
C ASN A 98 -10.44 3.88 -10.18
N LYS A 99 -11.15 4.91 -9.73
CA LYS A 99 -11.39 6.10 -10.57
C LYS A 99 -10.08 6.78 -11.00
N VAL A 100 -9.09 6.78 -10.11
CA VAL A 100 -7.76 7.35 -10.42
C VAL A 100 -7.01 6.47 -11.40
N PHE A 101 -7.09 5.15 -11.24
CA PHE A 101 -6.51 4.19 -12.16
C PHE A 101 -7.15 4.30 -13.57
N ASP A 102 -8.49 4.35 -13.64
CA ASP A 102 -9.25 4.53 -14.89
C ASP A 102 -8.97 5.89 -15.56
N ALA A 103 -8.57 6.90 -14.79
CA ALA A 103 -8.10 8.19 -15.33
C ALA A 103 -6.67 8.13 -15.91
N GLY A 104 -6.03 6.95 -15.90
CA GLY A 104 -4.74 6.69 -16.52
C GLY A 104 -3.52 6.94 -15.63
N TYR A 105 -3.71 7.15 -14.32
CA TYR A 105 -2.58 7.24 -13.39
C TYR A 105 -2.05 5.85 -13.04
N GLU A 106 -0.76 5.67 -13.08
CA GLU A 106 -0.10 4.39 -12.80
C GLU A 106 0.36 4.25 -11.35
N VAL A 107 0.46 5.37 -10.65
CA VAL A 107 0.80 5.43 -9.22
C VAL A 107 -0.08 6.49 -8.57
N SER A 108 -0.67 6.15 -7.44
CA SER A 108 -1.42 7.13 -6.63
C SER A 108 -1.28 6.82 -5.16
N THR A 109 -1.18 7.87 -4.35
CA THR A 109 -1.33 7.81 -2.90
C THR A 109 -2.72 8.27 -2.48
N SER A 110 -3.09 8.06 -1.23
CA SER A 110 -4.42 8.29 -0.70
C SER A 110 -4.39 9.04 0.64
N TYR A 111 -5.53 9.37 1.19
CA TYR A 111 -5.63 10.12 2.44
C TYR A 111 -5.36 9.21 3.64
N ARG A 112 -4.29 9.49 4.37
CA ARG A 112 -3.93 8.82 5.62
C ARG A 112 -4.63 9.48 6.79
N GLN A 113 -5.54 8.75 7.45
CA GLN A 113 -6.23 9.20 8.64
C GLN A 113 -5.76 8.40 9.86
N SER A 114 -5.46 9.10 10.94
CA SER A 114 -5.09 8.44 12.20
C SER A 114 -6.34 7.97 12.95
N LYS A 115 -6.39 6.68 13.29
CA LYS A 115 -7.50 6.08 14.03
C LYS A 115 -7.45 6.28 15.55
N ASN A 116 -6.32 6.74 16.07
CA ASN A 116 -6.06 6.85 17.52
C ASN A 116 -5.49 8.23 17.93
N PHE A 117 -5.93 9.26 17.24
CA PHE A 117 -5.42 10.64 17.39
C PHE A 117 -5.58 11.19 18.82
N ASP A 118 -6.59 10.77 19.56
CA ASP A 118 -6.94 11.24 20.91
C ASP A 118 -6.39 10.38 22.05
N THR A 119 -5.64 9.32 21.74
CA THR A 119 -5.14 8.37 22.74
C THR A 119 -4.08 8.99 23.64
N ASN A 120 -3.16 9.76 23.08
CA ASN A 120 -2.09 10.47 23.81
C ASN A 120 -1.50 11.58 22.92
N TRP A 121 -0.66 12.45 23.51
CA TRP A 121 -0.07 13.59 22.81
C TRP A 121 0.84 13.19 21.63
N ILE A 122 1.54 12.03 21.70
CA ILE A 122 2.39 11.54 20.62
C ILE A 122 1.52 11.16 19.42
N SER A 123 0.43 10.41 19.64
CA SER A 123 -0.55 10.06 18.61
C SER A 123 -1.17 11.31 18.00
N GLY A 124 -1.47 12.31 18.81
CA GLY A 124 -1.97 13.61 18.35
C GLY A 124 -0.99 14.33 17.43
N CYS A 125 0.29 14.42 17.81
CA CYS A 125 1.34 15.04 17.00
C CYS A 125 1.55 14.29 15.67
N SER A 126 1.57 12.96 15.69
CA SER A 126 1.67 12.14 14.48
C SER A 126 0.47 12.38 13.55
N SER A 127 -0.72 12.46 14.12
CA SER A 127 -1.95 12.72 13.35
C SER A 127 -1.94 14.10 12.68
N LEU A 128 -1.43 15.12 13.37
CA LEU A 128 -1.25 16.46 12.78
C LEU A 128 -0.24 16.46 11.64
N THR A 129 0.81 15.64 11.74
CA THR A 129 1.79 15.48 10.66
C THR A 129 1.13 14.87 9.42
N PHE A 130 0.36 13.79 9.56
CA PHE A 130 -0.36 13.16 8.45
C PHE A 130 -1.45 14.09 7.87
N PHE A 131 -2.18 14.81 8.74
CA PHE A 131 -3.14 15.81 8.29
C PHE A 131 -2.47 16.89 7.44
N ARG A 132 -1.35 17.45 7.89
CA ARG A 132 -0.58 18.44 7.12
C ARG A 132 -0.13 17.86 5.77
N GLU A 133 0.41 16.66 5.77
CA GLU A 133 0.88 15.99 4.56
C GLU A 133 -0.26 15.82 3.55
N CYS A 134 -1.36 15.25 3.97
CA CYS A 134 -2.50 14.96 3.11
C CYS A 134 -3.26 16.22 2.69
N SER A 135 -3.67 17.05 3.66
CA SER A 135 -4.58 18.18 3.41
C SER A 135 -3.88 19.42 2.85
N ILE A 136 -2.57 19.58 3.09
CA ILE A 136 -1.82 20.73 2.60
C ILE A 136 -0.90 20.32 1.46
N VAL A 137 0.03 19.35 1.69
CA VAL A 137 1.06 19.06 0.70
C VAL A 137 0.48 18.30 -0.50
N HIS A 138 -0.11 17.14 -0.31
CA HIS A 138 -0.63 16.33 -1.42
C HIS A 138 -1.78 17.03 -2.13
N HIS A 139 -2.73 17.59 -1.39
CA HIS A 139 -3.89 18.30 -1.94
C HIS A 139 -3.47 19.50 -2.80
N SER A 140 -2.55 20.36 -2.32
CA SER A 140 -2.08 21.50 -3.07
C SER A 140 -1.33 21.11 -4.34
N ARG A 141 -0.45 20.09 -4.26
CA ARG A 141 0.28 19.57 -5.41
C ARG A 141 -0.67 19.00 -6.46
N GLN A 142 -1.67 18.24 -6.03
CA GLN A 142 -2.70 17.69 -6.93
C GLN A 142 -3.48 18.81 -7.64
N LYS A 143 -3.92 19.83 -6.91
CA LYS A 143 -4.63 20.99 -7.50
C LYS A 143 -3.80 21.79 -8.47
N LEU A 144 -2.51 21.93 -8.24
CA LEU A 144 -1.58 22.60 -9.14
C LEU A 144 -1.17 21.72 -10.34
N GLY A 145 -1.69 20.53 -10.46
CA GLY A 145 -1.33 19.59 -11.52
C GLY A 145 0.08 19.01 -11.37
N LEU A 146 0.71 19.16 -10.21
CA LEU A 146 2.02 18.59 -9.89
C LEU A 146 1.88 17.15 -9.40
N GLY A 147 2.88 16.32 -9.68
CA GLY A 147 2.99 14.99 -9.05
C GLY A 147 3.30 15.13 -7.56
N THR A 148 2.87 14.14 -6.76
CA THR A 148 3.19 14.05 -5.33
C THR A 148 4.19 12.93 -5.06
N TYR A 149 4.20 12.37 -3.86
CA TYR A 149 5.05 11.25 -3.44
C TYR A 149 4.23 10.25 -2.64
N VAL A 150 4.70 9.01 -2.55
CA VAL A 150 4.12 7.99 -1.66
C VAL A 150 4.77 8.06 -0.29
N SER A 151 4.06 7.68 0.75
CA SER A 151 4.48 7.78 2.15
C SER A 151 4.23 6.43 2.86
N GLY A 152 5.07 5.46 2.54
CA GLY A 152 5.16 4.14 3.16
C GLY A 152 4.00 3.19 2.90
N THR A 153 2.77 3.65 2.88
CA THR A 153 1.56 2.81 2.85
C THR A 153 0.37 3.54 2.21
N GLY A 154 -0.72 2.83 1.88
CA GLY A 154 -1.93 3.43 1.33
C GLY A 154 -1.76 3.98 -0.09
N TYR A 155 -1.02 3.29 -0.94
CA TYR A 155 -0.81 3.67 -2.34
C TYR A 155 -0.99 2.50 -3.27
N PHE A 156 -1.20 2.78 -4.55
CA PHE A 156 -1.17 1.75 -5.58
C PHE A 156 -0.06 1.98 -6.62
N ILE A 157 0.33 0.89 -7.24
CA ILE A 157 1.26 0.83 -8.37
C ILE A 157 0.62 -0.03 -9.46
N SER A 158 0.61 0.43 -10.70
CA SER A 158 0.15 -0.38 -11.84
C SER A 158 1.07 -1.57 -12.07
N ARG A 159 0.50 -2.64 -12.63
CA ARG A 159 1.27 -3.81 -13.07
C ARG A 159 2.38 -3.43 -14.04
N ARG A 160 2.12 -2.50 -14.96
CA ARG A 160 3.09 -2.03 -15.96
C ARG A 160 4.36 -1.48 -15.30
N ILE A 161 4.22 -0.71 -14.22
CA ILE A 161 5.36 -0.19 -13.46
C ILE A 161 6.14 -1.34 -12.79
N ILE A 162 5.45 -2.28 -12.14
CA ILE A 162 6.09 -3.43 -11.49
C ILE A 162 6.85 -4.30 -12.51
N GLU A 163 6.28 -4.51 -13.69
CA GLU A 163 6.95 -5.23 -14.79
C GLU A 163 8.19 -4.48 -15.30
N SER A 164 8.13 -3.16 -15.43
CA SER A 164 9.28 -2.35 -15.84
C SER A 164 10.42 -2.36 -14.84
N LEU A 165 10.11 -2.50 -13.56
CA LEU A 165 11.09 -2.62 -12.47
C LEU A 165 11.66 -4.04 -12.31
N ASN A 166 11.00 -5.04 -12.90
CA ASN A 166 11.34 -6.47 -12.71
C ASN A 166 11.36 -6.87 -11.22
N GLY A 167 10.42 -6.37 -10.43
CA GLY A 167 10.32 -6.54 -8.98
C GLY A 167 10.34 -5.23 -8.21
N TRP A 168 10.76 -5.25 -6.94
CA TRP A 168 10.90 -4.08 -6.09
C TRP A 168 12.37 -3.86 -5.72
N ASN A 169 13.02 -2.88 -6.33
CA ASN A 169 14.46 -2.68 -6.25
C ASN A 169 14.89 -1.48 -5.37
N PHE A 170 13.98 -0.96 -4.55
CA PHE A 170 14.22 0.18 -3.66
C PHE A 170 14.53 -0.34 -2.26
N ASN A 171 15.81 -0.32 -1.86
CA ASN A 171 16.28 -1.00 -0.66
C ASN A 171 16.83 -0.06 0.43
N THR A 172 16.53 1.24 0.34
CA THR A 172 16.87 2.21 1.37
C THR A 172 15.88 2.15 2.55
N MET A 173 16.20 2.79 3.66
CA MET A 173 15.29 2.92 4.81
C MET A 173 14.01 3.70 4.49
N THR A 174 14.02 4.47 3.40
CA THR A 174 12.91 5.26 2.88
C THR A 174 12.63 4.84 1.44
N GLU A 175 12.31 3.57 1.25
CA GLU A 175 12.07 2.94 -0.05
C GLU A 175 10.96 3.65 -0.84
N ASP A 176 9.99 4.20 -0.14
CA ASP A 176 8.85 4.97 -0.65
C ASP A 176 9.30 6.30 -1.28
N ILE A 177 10.21 7.00 -0.62
CA ILE A 177 10.79 8.26 -1.14
C ILE A 177 11.71 7.96 -2.32
N GLU A 178 12.52 6.89 -2.23
CA GLU A 178 13.36 6.43 -3.34
C GLU A 178 12.51 6.09 -4.58
N PHE A 179 11.42 5.33 -4.40
CA PHE A 179 10.46 5.03 -5.45
C PHE A 179 9.82 6.32 -6.01
N SER A 180 9.45 7.26 -5.15
CA SER A 180 8.87 8.53 -5.58
C SER A 180 9.85 9.37 -6.42
N ALA A 181 11.13 9.38 -6.03
CA ALA A 181 12.20 10.03 -6.80
C ALA A 181 12.40 9.33 -8.17
N TRP A 182 12.39 8.00 -8.19
CA TRP A 182 12.45 7.22 -9.43
C TRP A 182 11.26 7.54 -10.35
N CYS A 183 10.04 7.64 -9.82
CA CYS A 183 8.86 8.05 -10.59
C CYS A 183 9.07 9.44 -11.21
N ALA A 184 9.57 10.40 -10.44
CA ALA A 184 9.82 11.76 -10.93
C ALA A 184 10.87 11.80 -12.06
N ILE A 185 11.97 11.05 -11.93
CA ILE A 185 13.03 10.95 -12.95
C ILE A 185 12.49 10.33 -14.25
N ASN A 186 11.57 9.36 -14.12
CA ASN A 186 10.97 8.67 -15.28
C ASN A 186 9.68 9.34 -15.79
N ASN A 187 9.39 10.57 -15.36
CA ASN A 187 8.19 11.33 -15.74
C ASN A 187 6.86 10.60 -15.40
N ILE A 188 6.86 9.76 -14.38
CA ILE A 188 5.67 9.10 -13.88
C ILE A 188 5.06 10.00 -12.82
N LYS A 189 3.88 10.53 -13.11
CA LYS A 189 3.18 11.43 -12.19
C LYS A 189 2.44 10.62 -11.14
N ILE A 190 2.82 10.79 -9.88
CA ILE A 190 2.10 10.23 -8.74
C ILE A 190 0.89 11.11 -8.44
N SER A 191 -0.30 10.55 -8.50
CA SER A 191 -1.57 11.22 -8.14
C SER A 191 -1.83 11.13 -6.64
N TYR A 192 -2.82 11.91 -6.19
CA TYR A 192 -3.35 11.85 -4.82
C TYR A 192 -4.87 11.86 -4.86
N ASN A 193 -5.51 10.96 -4.09
CA ASN A 193 -6.96 10.94 -3.93
C ASN A 193 -7.36 11.15 -2.47
N GLU A 194 -7.95 12.31 -2.18
CA GLU A 194 -8.40 12.68 -0.83
C GLU A 194 -9.65 11.94 -0.36
N ASN A 195 -10.42 11.33 -1.28
CA ASN A 195 -11.64 10.60 -0.97
C ASN A 195 -11.40 9.12 -0.66
N ALA A 196 -10.21 8.60 -0.97
CA ALA A 196 -9.77 7.26 -0.59
C ALA A 196 -9.04 7.35 0.75
N ILE A 197 -9.72 6.93 1.84
CA ILE A 197 -9.23 7.08 3.21
C ILE A 197 -8.78 5.73 3.76
N PHE A 198 -7.61 5.70 4.39
CA PHE A 198 -7.08 4.53 5.10
C PHE A 198 -6.52 4.89 6.46
#